data_20c308de7c7b5907e2ac97dca04a263a
#
_entry.id   20c308de7c7b5907e2ac97dca04a263a
#
_cell.length_a   1.000
_cell.length_b   1.000
_cell.length_c   1.000
_cell.angle_alpha   90.00
_cell.angle_beta   90.00
_cell.angle_gamma   90.00
#
_symmetry.space_group_name_H-M   'P 1'
#
loop_
_entity.id
_entity.type
_entity.pdbx_description
1 polymer ?
#
loop_
_entity_poly.entity_id
_entity_poly.type
_entity_poly.pdbx_seq_one_letter_code
_entity_poly.pdbx_strand_id
1 'polypeptide(L)'
;LHSFPTRRSSDLVVVGYGGSQKRAALTTAITKMDDQVLKKAAYSNVGQSLQGSVSGLRVVNTTGQPGSSPNITLRGGATITGDNSAALIIVDGIVRNNMADINSSDIESIQVLKDAASTAIYGARANGGVILIETKKGKEGKVDVNYKFKMGMNFARKGYEYLNAGDYLYYTRLGFKNANQAVAGYSDGWNPDTQNGCGTTKNNYDVRYLEGNEDLVNQGWQTMTDPYSGKQLVYKDYHGAMDDEIFNSPALMQDHYISINGGNDKGTFAASLGYYDEDGQVVGTGYQRFNGSLNGSYKLFPFLTINAGTTYSWSTQPTLSWTGTYEFFYRTRGMRPTWNPWNEDGSPNSADTNISDGNPAYFRDKLLYSDGTNKSTYNIGFKLDILPKKLVLNGNASLYRYDYMVEKFNKAYQLEN
;
A
#
# COMPACT_ATOMS: atom_id res chain seq x y z
N LEU A 1 10.76 -45.06 -30.87
CA LEU A 1 11.40 -43.94 -30.15
C LEU A 1 10.39 -43.34 -29.17
N HIS A 2 10.36 -43.89 -27.93
CA HIS A 2 9.56 -43.29 -26.86
C HIS A 2 10.33 -42.11 -26.30
N SER A 3 9.87 -40.88 -26.55
CA SER A 3 10.34 -39.68 -25.87
C SER A 3 9.92 -39.77 -24.39
N PHE A 4 10.88 -39.88 -23.51
CA PHE A 4 10.64 -39.71 -22.07
C PHE A 4 10.11 -38.30 -21.83
N PRO A 5 9.02 -38.14 -21.08
CA PRO A 5 8.52 -36.81 -20.75
C PRO A 5 9.57 -36.06 -19.93
N THR A 6 10.06 -34.95 -20.44
CA THR A 6 10.91 -34.02 -19.71
C THR A 6 10.19 -33.61 -18.42
N ARG A 7 10.75 -33.94 -17.26
CA ARG A 7 10.21 -33.58 -15.95
C ARG A 7 10.08 -32.08 -15.87
N ARG A 8 8.86 -31.56 -15.82
CA ARG A 8 8.61 -30.15 -15.54
C ARG A 8 8.94 -29.88 -14.06
N SER A 9 9.67 -28.80 -13.77
CA SER A 9 9.94 -28.35 -12.39
C SER A 9 8.66 -28.09 -11.59
N SER A 10 7.52 -28.01 -12.26
CA SER A 10 6.17 -27.86 -11.67
C SER A 10 5.66 -29.06 -10.87
N ASP A 11 6.30 -30.23 -10.99
CA ASP A 11 5.82 -31.46 -10.35
C ASP A 11 6.40 -31.67 -8.93
N LEU A 12 7.33 -30.83 -8.50
CA LEU A 12 7.91 -30.87 -7.16
C LEU A 12 7.28 -29.79 -6.28
N VAL A 13 6.95 -30.18 -5.06
CA VAL A 13 6.40 -29.30 -4.01
C VAL A 13 7.34 -29.36 -2.83
N VAL A 14 7.68 -28.20 -2.27
CA VAL A 14 8.52 -28.10 -1.07
C VAL A 14 7.69 -28.50 0.15
N VAL A 15 8.23 -29.41 0.95
CA VAL A 15 7.60 -29.96 2.14
C VAL A 15 8.42 -29.59 3.38
N GLY A 16 8.61 -28.31 3.64
CA GLY A 16 9.32 -27.80 4.82
C GLY A 16 10.84 -28.04 4.82
N TYR A 17 11.60 -27.17 5.49
CA TYR A 17 13.07 -27.23 5.67
C TYR A 17 13.90 -27.66 4.43
N GLY A 18 13.43 -27.29 3.21
CA GLY A 18 14.15 -27.57 1.97
C GLY A 18 13.96 -28.98 1.40
N GLY A 19 13.10 -29.79 1.99
CA GLY A 19 12.67 -31.07 1.40
C GLY A 19 11.69 -30.86 0.25
N SER A 20 11.82 -31.58 -0.86
CA SER A 20 10.86 -31.54 -1.97
C SER A 20 10.29 -32.93 -2.25
N GLN A 21 8.97 -33.03 -2.46
CA GLN A 21 8.29 -34.26 -2.85
C GLN A 21 7.49 -34.07 -4.14
N LYS A 22 7.24 -35.15 -4.86
CA LYS A 22 6.37 -35.10 -6.03
C LYS A 22 4.95 -34.78 -5.60
N ARG A 23 4.27 -33.89 -6.32
CA ARG A 23 2.88 -33.49 -6.05
C ARG A 23 1.93 -34.71 -5.95
N ALA A 24 2.14 -35.72 -6.79
CA ALA A 24 1.34 -36.95 -6.79
C ALA A 24 1.55 -37.84 -5.55
N ALA A 25 2.62 -37.60 -4.76
CA ALA A 25 2.92 -38.34 -3.52
C ALA A 25 2.48 -37.57 -2.26
N LEU A 26 1.87 -36.40 -2.40
CA LEU A 26 1.43 -35.58 -1.27
C LEU A 26 0.04 -36.00 -0.84
N THR A 27 -0.09 -36.31 0.43
CA THR A 27 -1.37 -36.54 1.10
C THR A 27 -1.98 -35.26 1.70
N THR A 28 -1.27 -34.14 1.54
CA THR A 28 -1.58 -32.84 2.18
C THR A 28 -2.09 -31.81 1.17
N ALA A 29 -2.98 -30.91 1.62
CA ALA A 29 -3.59 -29.89 0.79
C ALA A 29 -2.64 -28.70 0.56
N ILE A 30 -1.68 -28.85 -0.35
CA ILE A 30 -0.76 -27.78 -0.76
C ILE A 30 -1.22 -27.19 -2.09
N THR A 31 -1.39 -25.87 -2.13
CA THR A 31 -1.71 -25.14 -3.37
C THR A 31 -0.47 -24.36 -3.82
N LYS A 32 0.03 -24.68 -5.02
CA LYS A 32 1.09 -23.89 -5.67
C LYS A 32 0.41 -22.83 -6.54
N MET A 33 0.83 -21.58 -6.38
CA MET A 33 0.35 -20.47 -7.19
C MET A 33 0.97 -20.52 -8.60
N ASP A 34 0.18 -20.15 -9.59
CA ASP A 34 0.66 -20.00 -10.96
C ASP A 34 1.58 -18.76 -11.05
N ASP A 35 2.79 -18.95 -11.57
CA ASP A 35 3.77 -17.88 -11.78
C ASP A 35 3.30 -16.82 -12.81
N GLN A 36 2.32 -17.15 -13.64
CA GLN A 36 1.69 -16.20 -14.58
C GLN A 36 1.04 -15.03 -13.86
N VAL A 37 0.49 -15.24 -12.65
CA VAL A 37 -0.12 -14.17 -11.87
C VAL A 37 0.93 -13.15 -11.43
N LEU A 38 2.12 -13.62 -11.02
CA LEU A 38 3.24 -12.76 -10.60
C LEU A 38 3.84 -11.96 -11.76
N LYS A 39 3.74 -12.48 -12.98
CA LYS A 39 4.34 -11.85 -14.18
C LYS A 39 3.46 -10.74 -14.78
N LYS A 40 2.13 -10.81 -14.56
CA LYS A 40 1.16 -9.95 -15.26
C LYS A 40 1.13 -8.52 -14.75
N ALA A 41 1.37 -8.29 -13.47
CA ALA A 41 1.29 -6.96 -12.87
C ALA A 41 2.55 -6.63 -12.06
N ALA A 42 2.80 -5.33 -11.86
CA ALA A 42 3.71 -4.86 -10.83
C ALA A 42 2.90 -4.68 -9.53
N TYR A 43 3.42 -5.21 -8.45
CA TYR A 43 2.81 -5.12 -7.13
C TYR A 43 3.78 -4.43 -6.19
N SER A 44 3.31 -3.40 -5.50
CA SER A 44 4.07 -2.79 -4.40
C SER A 44 4.30 -3.79 -3.27
N ASN A 45 3.34 -4.71 -3.09
CA ASN A 45 3.44 -5.82 -2.14
C ASN A 45 2.97 -7.12 -2.80
N VAL A 46 3.83 -8.15 -2.78
CA VAL A 46 3.53 -9.47 -3.37
C VAL A 46 2.27 -10.11 -2.79
N GLY A 47 1.93 -9.83 -1.54
CA GLY A 47 0.70 -10.32 -0.91
C GLY A 47 -0.57 -9.96 -1.68
N GLN A 48 -0.58 -8.84 -2.40
CA GLN A 48 -1.73 -8.42 -3.22
C GLN A 48 -1.97 -9.39 -4.39
N SER A 49 -0.92 -10.00 -4.93
CA SER A 49 -1.02 -10.97 -6.04
C SER A 49 -1.73 -12.27 -5.64
N LEU A 50 -1.82 -12.55 -4.35
CA LEU A 50 -2.50 -13.73 -3.82
C LEU A 50 -4.02 -13.60 -3.83
N GLN A 51 -4.56 -12.40 -4.01
CA GLN A 51 -5.99 -12.16 -4.04
C GLN A 51 -6.66 -12.89 -5.20
N GLY A 52 -7.63 -13.77 -4.87
CA GLY A 52 -8.36 -14.56 -5.87
C GLY A 52 -7.55 -15.68 -6.52
N SER A 53 -6.25 -15.84 -6.20
CA SER A 53 -5.37 -16.84 -6.84
C SER A 53 -5.36 -18.19 -6.12
N VAL A 54 -5.75 -18.23 -4.85
CA VAL A 54 -5.70 -19.44 -4.02
C VAL A 54 -7.05 -19.64 -3.31
N SER A 55 -7.68 -20.81 -3.53
CA SER A 55 -8.95 -21.14 -2.88
C SER A 55 -8.80 -21.22 -1.34
N GLY A 56 -9.73 -20.61 -0.60
CA GLY A 56 -9.74 -20.56 0.86
C GLY A 56 -8.76 -19.56 1.47
N LEU A 57 -8.07 -18.77 0.65
CA LEU A 57 -7.24 -17.64 1.08
C LEU A 57 -8.05 -16.34 0.90
N ARG A 58 -8.24 -15.62 1.98
CA ARG A 58 -8.85 -14.29 1.97
C ARG A 58 -7.74 -13.25 2.08
N VAL A 59 -7.63 -12.39 1.09
CA VAL A 59 -6.70 -11.27 1.05
C VAL A 59 -7.51 -9.99 1.01
N VAL A 60 -7.33 -9.14 2.00
CA VAL A 60 -8.05 -7.88 2.14
C VAL A 60 -7.06 -6.73 2.18
N ASN A 61 -7.13 -5.88 1.18
CA ASN A 61 -6.43 -4.60 1.19
C ASN A 61 -7.28 -3.62 1.99
N THR A 62 -6.83 -3.25 3.18
CA THR A 62 -7.55 -2.34 4.08
C THR A 62 -7.37 -0.88 3.69
N THR A 63 -6.29 -0.58 2.97
CA THR A 63 -5.99 0.76 2.47
C THR A 63 -5.61 0.69 1.00
N GLY A 64 -5.82 1.77 0.26
CA GLY A 64 -5.31 1.93 -1.11
C GLY A 64 -3.90 2.51 -1.17
N GLN A 65 -3.23 2.65 -0.02
CA GLN A 65 -1.90 3.25 0.05
C GLN A 65 -0.84 2.31 -0.56
N PRO A 66 0.01 2.79 -1.48
CA PRO A 66 1.10 2.00 -2.03
C PRO A 66 2.01 1.41 -0.95
N GLY A 67 2.51 0.19 -1.17
CA GLY A 67 3.39 -0.50 -0.21
C GLY A 67 2.67 -1.13 1.00
N SER A 68 1.39 -0.82 1.24
CA SER A 68 0.66 -1.38 2.38
C SER A 68 0.54 -2.90 2.30
N SER A 69 0.65 -3.55 3.45
CA SER A 69 0.53 -5.00 3.55
C SER A 69 -0.94 -5.41 3.63
N PRO A 70 -1.42 -6.30 2.73
CA PRO A 70 -2.76 -6.84 2.84
C PRO A 70 -2.90 -7.72 4.08
N ASN A 71 -4.09 -7.76 4.63
CA ASN A 71 -4.44 -8.74 5.65
C ASN A 71 -4.75 -10.08 4.98
N ILE A 72 -3.97 -11.11 5.31
CA ILE A 72 -4.06 -12.43 4.68
C ILE A 72 -4.51 -13.44 5.72
N THR A 73 -5.70 -14.01 5.53
CA THR A 73 -6.27 -15.04 6.40
C THR A 73 -6.64 -16.28 5.60
N LEU A 74 -6.45 -17.45 6.23
CA LEU A 74 -6.75 -18.74 5.64
C LEU A 74 -7.89 -19.41 6.39
N ARG A 75 -8.89 -19.97 5.66
CA ARG A 75 -10.04 -20.72 6.22
C ARG A 75 -10.85 -19.96 7.28
N GLY A 76 -10.87 -18.62 7.24
CA GLY A 76 -11.51 -17.79 8.26
C GLY A 76 -10.60 -17.53 9.46
N GLY A 77 -11.09 -16.73 10.43
CA GLY A 77 -10.30 -16.42 11.62
C GLY A 77 -10.15 -17.64 12.54
N ALA A 78 -8.94 -17.93 12.96
CA ALA A 78 -8.67 -18.99 13.92
C ALA A 78 -8.99 -18.59 15.38
N THR A 79 -9.23 -17.30 15.63
CA THR A 79 -9.51 -16.74 16.96
C THR A 79 -10.67 -15.75 16.91
N ILE A 80 -11.44 -15.69 18.01
CA ILE A 80 -12.56 -14.75 18.17
C ILE A 80 -12.07 -13.30 18.26
N THR A 81 -10.87 -13.08 18.79
CA THR A 81 -10.25 -11.77 18.94
C THR A 81 -9.58 -11.25 17.66
N GLY A 82 -9.50 -12.08 16.59
CA GLY A 82 -8.85 -11.70 15.34
C GLY A 82 -7.31 -11.67 15.40
N ASP A 83 -6.72 -11.63 16.57
CA ASP A 83 -5.28 -11.68 16.78
C ASP A 83 -4.76 -13.11 16.48
N ASN A 84 -3.64 -13.21 15.75
CA ASN A 84 -3.01 -14.48 15.35
C ASN A 84 -3.78 -15.34 14.30
N SER A 85 -4.72 -14.77 13.57
CA SER A 85 -5.33 -15.47 12.42
C SER A 85 -4.58 -15.26 11.10
N ALA A 86 -3.57 -14.41 11.08
CA ALA A 86 -2.75 -14.16 9.90
C ALA A 86 -1.91 -15.39 9.53
N ALA A 87 -1.77 -15.64 8.23
CA ALA A 87 -0.92 -16.71 7.73
C ALA A 87 0.56 -16.41 8.01
N LEU A 88 1.32 -17.43 8.45
CA LEU A 88 2.76 -17.32 8.68
C LEU A 88 3.47 -17.22 7.33
N ILE A 89 4.30 -16.20 7.15
CA ILE A 89 5.04 -15.97 5.91
C ILE A 89 6.47 -16.50 6.10
N ILE A 90 6.91 -17.36 5.19
CA ILE A 90 8.25 -17.93 5.20
C ILE A 90 8.89 -17.74 3.82
N VAL A 91 10.06 -17.09 3.80
CA VAL A 91 10.83 -16.82 2.58
C VAL A 91 12.17 -17.52 2.70
N ASP A 92 12.44 -18.46 1.80
CA ASP A 92 13.66 -19.29 1.80
C ASP A 92 13.97 -19.91 3.18
N GLY A 93 12.92 -20.35 3.89
CA GLY A 93 13.01 -20.95 5.21
C GLY A 93 13.03 -19.96 6.40
N ILE A 94 13.00 -18.67 6.16
CA ILE A 94 13.04 -17.61 7.19
C ILE A 94 11.65 -17.00 7.38
N VAL A 95 11.21 -16.91 8.63
CA VAL A 95 9.95 -16.25 9.01
C VAL A 95 10.06 -14.75 8.77
N ARG A 96 9.05 -14.18 8.10
CA ARG A 96 8.94 -12.76 7.80
C ARG A 96 7.63 -12.18 8.34
N ASN A 97 7.64 -10.90 8.65
CA ASN A 97 6.44 -10.20 9.11
C ASN A 97 5.50 -9.81 7.95
N ASN A 98 6.06 -9.54 6.77
CA ASN A 98 5.32 -9.18 5.56
C ASN A 98 6.11 -9.53 4.30
N MET A 99 5.53 -9.27 3.13
CA MET A 99 6.11 -9.57 1.80
C MET A 99 6.43 -8.30 1.00
N ALA A 100 6.40 -7.11 1.62
CA ALA A 100 6.60 -5.85 0.90
C ALA A 100 8.03 -5.68 0.36
N ASP A 101 9.00 -6.33 0.99
CA ASP A 101 10.43 -6.29 0.63
C ASP A 101 10.80 -7.18 -0.55
N ILE A 102 9.90 -8.04 -1.01
CA ILE A 102 10.19 -9.02 -2.06
C ILE A 102 9.75 -8.48 -3.41
N ASN A 103 10.64 -8.50 -4.41
CA ASN A 103 10.23 -8.26 -5.79
C ASN A 103 9.54 -9.51 -6.34
N SER A 104 8.35 -9.35 -6.93
CA SER A 104 7.62 -10.46 -7.54
C SER A 104 8.42 -11.18 -8.63
N SER A 105 9.36 -10.50 -9.27
CA SER A 105 10.25 -11.07 -10.29
C SER A 105 11.34 -11.97 -9.72
N ASP A 106 11.67 -11.87 -8.42
CA ASP A 106 12.62 -12.75 -7.75
C ASP A 106 12.00 -14.08 -7.29
N ILE A 107 10.69 -14.20 -7.34
CA ILE A 107 9.99 -15.38 -6.86
C ILE A 107 10.04 -16.51 -7.89
N GLU A 108 10.44 -17.70 -7.46
CA GLU A 108 10.36 -18.94 -8.23
C GLU A 108 9.03 -19.66 -7.94
N SER A 109 8.61 -19.70 -6.66
CA SER A 109 7.35 -20.34 -6.29
C SER A 109 6.71 -19.73 -5.03
N ILE A 110 5.37 -19.73 -5.00
CA ILE A 110 4.58 -19.48 -3.80
C ILE A 110 3.71 -20.70 -3.55
N GLN A 111 3.76 -21.22 -2.34
CA GLN A 111 2.98 -22.36 -1.90
C GLN A 111 2.21 -22.02 -0.64
N VAL A 112 0.95 -22.41 -0.58
CA VAL A 112 0.09 -22.18 0.58
C VAL A 112 -0.25 -23.52 1.23
N LEU A 113 0.23 -23.70 2.46
CA LEU A 113 -0.03 -24.85 3.31
C LEU A 113 -1.29 -24.57 4.14
N LYS A 114 -2.30 -25.41 3.93
CA LYS A 114 -3.64 -25.15 4.47
C LYS A 114 -4.06 -26.09 5.60
N ASP A 115 -3.43 -27.25 5.70
CA ASP A 115 -3.80 -28.27 6.68
C ASP A 115 -2.83 -28.35 7.85
N ALA A 116 -3.32 -28.85 8.99
CA ALA A 116 -2.54 -28.99 10.20
C ALA A 116 -1.33 -29.93 10.04
N ALA A 117 -1.42 -30.94 9.19
CA ALA A 117 -0.32 -31.88 8.99
C ALA A 117 0.86 -31.22 8.27
N SER A 118 0.58 -30.39 7.25
CA SER A 118 1.62 -29.66 6.54
C SER A 118 2.20 -28.49 7.32
N THR A 119 1.43 -27.90 8.25
CA THR A 119 1.87 -26.75 9.05
C THR A 119 2.48 -27.13 10.40
N ALA A 120 2.34 -28.40 10.85
CA ALA A 120 2.80 -28.87 12.16
C ALA A 120 4.29 -28.61 12.43
N ILE A 121 5.13 -28.69 11.41
CA ILE A 121 6.58 -28.45 11.52
C ILE A 121 6.94 -27.00 11.89
N TYR A 122 6.01 -26.06 11.70
CA TYR A 122 6.20 -24.63 12.02
C TYR A 122 5.60 -24.25 13.39
N GLY A 123 5.00 -25.24 14.11
CA GLY A 123 4.48 -25.07 15.46
C GLY A 123 3.25 -24.17 15.54
N ALA A 124 2.98 -23.64 16.73
CA ALA A 124 1.76 -22.87 17.03
C ALA A 124 1.61 -21.58 16.19
N ARG A 125 2.68 -21.00 15.69
CA ARG A 125 2.64 -19.83 14.82
C ARG A 125 1.96 -20.09 13.47
N ALA A 126 1.88 -21.33 13.06
CA ALA A 126 1.31 -21.75 11.78
C ALA A 126 -0.20 -22.08 11.86
N ASN A 127 -0.87 -21.77 12.98
CA ASN A 127 -2.29 -22.01 13.16
C ASN A 127 -3.17 -21.32 12.09
N GLY A 128 -2.77 -20.13 11.65
CA GLY A 128 -3.40 -19.39 10.55
C GLY A 128 -3.00 -19.88 9.15
N GLY A 129 -2.28 -21.02 9.03
CA GLY A 129 -1.70 -21.51 7.77
C GLY A 129 -0.31 -20.93 7.50
N VAL A 130 0.33 -21.41 6.43
CA VAL A 130 1.70 -20.99 6.05
C VAL A 130 1.76 -20.63 4.57
N ILE A 131 2.39 -19.52 4.27
CA ILE A 131 2.75 -19.09 2.91
C ILE A 131 4.25 -19.27 2.75
N LEU A 132 4.65 -20.25 1.93
CA LEU A 132 6.05 -20.50 1.61
C LEU A 132 6.40 -19.80 0.31
N ILE A 133 7.44 -19.01 0.33
CA ILE A 133 7.98 -18.31 -0.84
C ILE A 133 9.40 -18.80 -1.06
N GLU A 134 9.68 -19.24 -2.27
CA GLU A 134 11.02 -19.59 -2.72
C GLU A 134 11.50 -18.56 -3.73
N THR A 135 12.70 -18.03 -3.52
CA THR A 135 13.33 -17.13 -4.48
C THR A 135 14.12 -17.90 -5.53
N LYS A 136 14.35 -17.25 -6.67
CA LYS A 136 15.10 -17.81 -7.78
C LYS A 136 16.54 -18.07 -7.38
N LYS A 137 17.01 -19.25 -7.73
CA LYS A 137 18.40 -19.71 -7.55
C LYS A 137 19.08 -19.82 -8.90
N GLY A 138 20.41 -19.80 -8.88
CA GLY A 138 21.22 -20.06 -10.07
C GLY A 138 20.93 -21.43 -10.66
N LYS A 139 20.91 -21.49 -11.99
CA LYS A 139 20.69 -22.72 -12.76
C LYS A 139 21.91 -22.99 -13.63
N GLU A 140 22.25 -24.29 -13.81
CA GLU A 140 23.25 -24.70 -14.79
C GLU A 140 22.80 -24.27 -16.20
N GLY A 141 23.71 -23.73 -16.98
CA GLY A 141 23.46 -23.29 -18.34
C GLY A 141 24.21 -22.03 -18.71
N LYS A 142 23.91 -21.50 -19.88
CA LYS A 142 24.45 -20.21 -20.34
C LYS A 142 23.97 -19.10 -19.41
N VAL A 143 24.79 -18.08 -19.32
CA VAL A 143 24.43 -16.86 -18.58
C VAL A 143 23.24 -16.21 -19.30
N ASP A 144 22.18 -15.99 -18.54
CA ASP A 144 20.93 -15.34 -18.96
C ASP A 144 20.80 -14.01 -18.23
N VAL A 145 20.64 -12.93 -19.01
CA VAL A 145 20.43 -11.59 -18.50
C VAL A 145 19.03 -11.14 -18.90
N ASN A 146 18.24 -10.76 -17.93
CA ASN A 146 16.86 -10.34 -18.17
C ASN A 146 16.63 -8.96 -17.54
N TYR A 147 16.09 -8.02 -18.35
CA TYR A 147 15.62 -6.73 -17.89
C TYR A 147 14.11 -6.63 -18.12
N LYS A 148 13.38 -6.15 -17.12
CA LYS A 148 11.95 -5.89 -17.17
C LYS A 148 11.67 -4.49 -16.73
N PHE A 149 10.83 -3.83 -17.49
CA PHE A 149 10.26 -2.53 -17.14
C PHE A 149 8.74 -2.61 -17.19
N LYS A 150 8.10 -2.08 -16.16
CA LYS A 150 6.65 -1.91 -16.11
C LYS A 150 6.34 -0.49 -15.71
N MET A 151 5.33 0.09 -16.32
CA MET A 151 4.79 1.40 -15.99
C MET A 151 3.27 1.30 -15.85
N GLY A 152 2.73 2.04 -14.91
CA GLY A 152 1.28 2.11 -14.68
C GLY A 152 0.85 3.53 -14.37
N MET A 153 -0.42 3.81 -14.62
CA MET A 153 -1.09 5.06 -14.29
C MET A 153 -2.37 4.72 -13.54
N ASN A 154 -2.50 5.26 -12.34
CA ASN A 154 -3.68 5.10 -11.52
C ASN A 154 -4.48 6.41 -11.51
N PHE A 155 -5.73 6.35 -11.89
CA PHE A 155 -6.62 7.52 -11.88
C PHE A 155 -7.47 7.48 -10.62
N ALA A 156 -7.49 8.58 -9.89
CA ALA A 156 -8.37 8.73 -8.74
C ALA A 156 -9.84 8.68 -9.21
N ARG A 157 -10.62 7.80 -8.58
CA ARG A 157 -12.06 7.81 -8.79
C ARG A 157 -12.67 8.85 -7.85
N LYS A 158 -13.29 9.87 -8.43
CA LYS A 158 -14.23 10.73 -7.70
C LYS A 158 -15.36 9.82 -7.22
N GLY A 159 -15.60 9.81 -5.91
CA GLY A 159 -16.68 9.02 -5.32
C GLY A 159 -18.06 9.56 -5.70
N TYR A 160 -18.93 9.76 -4.70
CA TYR A 160 -20.20 10.45 -4.92
C TYR A 160 -19.95 11.93 -5.22
N GLU A 161 -20.77 12.52 -6.09
CA GLU A 161 -20.82 13.97 -6.22
C GLU A 161 -21.38 14.56 -4.91
N TYR A 162 -20.71 15.58 -4.41
CA TYR A 162 -21.17 16.33 -3.25
C TYR A 162 -22.05 17.49 -3.73
N LEU A 163 -22.88 18.01 -2.84
CA LEU A 163 -23.71 19.17 -3.16
C LEU A 163 -22.83 20.37 -3.53
N ASN A 164 -23.18 21.07 -4.58
CA ASN A 164 -22.65 22.41 -4.86
C ASN A 164 -23.09 23.40 -3.77
N ALA A 165 -22.53 24.62 -3.78
CA ALA A 165 -22.82 25.61 -2.75
C ALA A 165 -24.30 26.03 -2.72
N GLY A 166 -24.94 26.13 -3.88
CA GLY A 166 -26.35 26.51 -3.97
C GLY A 166 -27.28 25.47 -3.34
N ASP A 167 -27.12 24.20 -3.74
CA ASP A 167 -27.91 23.11 -3.19
C ASP A 167 -27.62 22.89 -1.70
N TYR A 168 -26.34 22.99 -1.30
CA TYR A 168 -25.95 22.88 0.09
C TYR A 168 -26.62 23.93 0.97
N LEU A 169 -26.56 25.20 0.55
CA LEU A 169 -27.24 26.31 1.25
C LEU A 169 -28.75 26.09 1.30
N TYR A 170 -29.34 25.72 0.16
CA TYR A 170 -30.79 25.50 0.09
C TYR A 170 -31.28 24.45 1.08
N TYR A 171 -30.72 23.25 1.01
CA TYR A 171 -31.16 22.14 1.86
C TYR A 171 -30.83 22.33 3.33
N THR A 172 -29.67 22.90 3.64
CA THR A 172 -29.26 23.16 5.03
C THR A 172 -30.20 24.20 5.67
N ARG A 173 -30.45 25.32 4.98
CA ARG A 173 -31.28 26.39 5.51
C ARG A 173 -32.78 26.02 5.55
N LEU A 174 -33.24 25.22 4.60
CA LEU A 174 -34.57 24.61 4.64
C LEU A 174 -34.74 23.67 5.83
N GLY A 175 -33.68 22.88 6.13
CA GLY A 175 -33.63 22.00 7.30
C GLY A 175 -33.83 22.78 8.61
N PHE A 176 -33.15 23.92 8.79
CA PHE A 176 -33.32 24.78 9.97
C PHE A 176 -34.71 25.33 10.08
N LYS A 177 -35.28 25.79 8.95
CA LYS A 177 -36.65 26.26 8.91
C LYS A 177 -37.65 25.19 9.36
N ASN A 178 -37.50 23.97 8.81
CA ASN A 178 -38.43 22.87 9.13
C ASN A 178 -38.27 22.38 10.57
N ALA A 179 -37.07 22.46 11.13
CA ALA A 179 -36.81 22.15 12.52
C ALA A 179 -37.21 23.25 13.50
N ASN A 180 -37.68 24.40 13.00
CA ASN A 180 -37.94 25.62 13.78
C ASN A 180 -36.75 26.04 14.65
N GLN A 181 -35.55 25.97 14.09
CA GLN A 181 -34.28 26.32 14.73
C GLN A 181 -33.66 27.53 14.06
N ALA A 182 -32.97 28.37 14.82
CA ALA A 182 -32.15 29.42 14.25
C ALA A 182 -31.01 28.86 13.41
N VAL A 183 -30.74 29.49 12.28
CA VAL A 183 -29.57 29.14 11.47
C VAL A 183 -28.32 29.41 12.28
N ALA A 184 -27.55 28.35 12.62
CA ALA A 184 -26.29 28.45 13.31
C ALA A 184 -25.15 28.53 12.31
N GLY A 185 -24.15 29.37 12.54
CA GLY A 185 -22.98 29.50 11.70
C GLY A 185 -22.21 28.18 11.53
N TYR A 186 -22.35 27.23 12.48
CA TYR A 186 -21.79 25.90 12.38
C TYR A 186 -22.32 25.02 11.24
N SER A 187 -23.50 25.32 10.75
CA SER A 187 -24.22 24.42 9.84
C SER A 187 -23.99 24.76 8.38
N ASP A 188 -23.96 26.03 8.04
CA ASP A 188 -23.70 26.49 6.68
C ASP A 188 -22.42 27.31 6.56
N GLY A 189 -21.69 27.42 7.67
CA GLY A 189 -20.46 28.17 7.73
C GLY A 189 -20.60 29.68 7.76
N TRP A 190 -21.81 30.17 7.86
CA TRP A 190 -22.07 31.61 7.88
C TRP A 190 -23.11 31.98 8.92
N ASN A 191 -22.81 33.00 9.70
CA ASN A 191 -23.74 33.60 10.66
C ASN A 191 -24.29 34.91 10.09
N PRO A 192 -25.60 35.02 9.82
CA PRO A 192 -26.17 36.19 9.20
C PRO A 192 -26.08 37.46 10.08
N ASP A 193 -26.05 37.31 11.40
CA ASP A 193 -26.06 38.47 12.32
C ASP A 193 -24.67 39.11 12.40
N THR A 194 -23.64 38.32 12.39
CA THR A 194 -22.24 38.78 12.47
C THR A 194 -21.56 38.86 11.09
N GLN A 195 -22.12 38.23 10.08
CA GLN A 195 -21.53 38.05 8.75
C GLN A 195 -20.14 37.38 8.79
N ASN A 196 -19.86 36.63 9.85
CA ASN A 196 -18.62 35.93 10.06
C ASN A 196 -18.81 34.44 9.85
N GLY A 197 -17.76 33.78 9.39
CA GLY A 197 -17.66 32.33 9.36
C GLY A 197 -17.62 31.73 10.76
N CYS A 198 -17.96 30.47 10.85
CA CYS A 198 -17.98 29.74 12.11
C CYS A 198 -16.59 29.61 12.72
N GLY A 199 -16.44 30.07 13.96
CA GLY A 199 -15.27 29.80 14.79
C GLY A 199 -14.00 30.56 14.46
N THR A 200 -14.00 31.45 13.44
CA THR A 200 -12.83 32.24 13.05
C THR A 200 -13.10 33.73 13.13
N THR A 201 -12.09 34.51 13.38
CA THR A 201 -12.13 35.98 13.30
C THR A 201 -12.18 36.47 11.85
N LYS A 202 -11.77 35.61 10.93
CA LYS A 202 -11.76 35.87 9.50
C LYS A 202 -12.94 35.19 8.83
N ASN A 203 -13.70 35.91 8.06
CA ASN A 203 -14.83 35.36 7.33
C ASN A 203 -14.34 34.70 6.03
N ASN A 204 -14.11 33.42 6.07
CA ASN A 204 -13.71 32.61 4.93
C ASN A 204 -14.89 31.98 4.16
N TYR A 205 -16.12 32.27 4.58
CA TYR A 205 -17.32 31.80 3.89
C TYR A 205 -17.87 32.87 2.97
N ASP A 206 -17.91 32.53 1.71
CA ASP A 206 -18.39 33.44 0.66
C ASP A 206 -19.92 33.31 0.47
N VAL A 207 -20.64 33.67 1.50
CA VAL A 207 -22.11 33.79 1.53
C VAL A 207 -22.48 35.11 2.21
N ARG A 208 -23.34 35.91 1.56
CA ARG A 208 -23.80 37.22 2.05
C ARG A 208 -25.29 37.41 1.71
N TYR A 209 -25.97 38.34 2.39
CA TYR A 209 -27.19 38.90 1.82
C TYR A 209 -26.85 39.70 0.58
N LEU A 210 -27.70 39.61 -0.45
CA LEU A 210 -27.52 40.39 -1.67
C LEU A 210 -27.65 41.90 -1.41
N GLU A 211 -28.54 42.27 -0.52
CA GLU A 211 -28.74 43.64 -0.09
C GLU A 211 -27.45 44.27 0.46
N GLY A 212 -26.91 45.26 -0.22
CA GLY A 212 -25.64 45.91 0.10
C GLY A 212 -24.38 45.18 -0.44
N ASN A 213 -24.55 44.12 -1.22
CA ASN A 213 -23.48 43.35 -1.84
C ASN A 213 -23.75 43.03 -3.33
N GLU A 214 -24.53 43.91 -3.98
CA GLU A 214 -24.96 43.71 -5.38
C GLU A 214 -23.79 43.68 -6.36
N ASP A 215 -22.70 44.36 -6.04
CA ASP A 215 -21.47 44.42 -6.82
C ASP A 215 -20.77 43.03 -6.94
N LEU A 216 -20.97 42.13 -5.98
CA LEU A 216 -20.41 40.79 -6.01
C LEU A 216 -20.95 39.96 -7.18
N VAL A 217 -22.19 40.24 -7.62
CA VAL A 217 -22.76 39.54 -8.78
C VAL A 217 -21.94 39.85 -10.04
N ASN A 218 -21.45 41.07 -10.20
CA ASN A 218 -20.59 41.47 -11.31
C ASN A 218 -19.19 40.82 -11.22
N GLN A 219 -18.81 40.36 -10.02
CA GLN A 219 -17.56 39.59 -9.76
C GLN A 219 -17.75 38.09 -9.93
N GLY A 220 -18.87 37.62 -10.47
CA GLY A 220 -19.14 36.21 -10.77
C GLY A 220 -19.73 35.42 -9.63
N TRP A 221 -20.21 36.07 -8.55
CA TRP A 221 -20.94 35.39 -7.50
C TRP A 221 -22.37 35.03 -7.97
N GLN A 222 -22.85 33.88 -7.49
CA GLN A 222 -24.20 33.39 -7.80
C GLN A 222 -25.22 33.90 -6.81
N THR A 223 -26.50 33.90 -7.20
CA THR A 223 -27.59 34.34 -6.33
C THR A 223 -28.62 33.25 -6.13
N MET A 224 -29.26 33.23 -4.96
CA MET A 224 -30.39 32.36 -4.66
C MET A 224 -31.33 33.00 -3.66
N THR A 225 -32.59 32.53 -3.65
CA THR A 225 -33.54 32.90 -2.59
C THR A 225 -33.32 31.98 -1.38
N ASP A 226 -33.06 32.56 -0.22
CA ASP A 226 -32.92 31.83 1.03
C ASP A 226 -34.26 31.20 1.46
N PRO A 227 -34.38 29.88 1.50
CA PRO A 227 -35.61 29.22 1.92
C PRO A 227 -35.98 29.50 3.38
N TYR A 228 -34.99 29.88 4.21
CA TYR A 228 -35.21 30.20 5.62
C TYR A 228 -35.86 31.59 5.81
N SER A 229 -35.21 32.63 5.32
CA SER A 229 -35.60 34.01 5.53
C SER A 229 -36.43 34.62 4.40
N GLY A 230 -36.41 34.00 3.21
CA GLY A 230 -37.03 34.55 2.00
C GLY A 230 -36.22 35.68 1.34
N LYS A 231 -35.08 36.09 1.90
CA LYS A 231 -34.20 37.11 1.33
C LYS A 231 -33.33 36.54 0.21
N GLN A 232 -32.74 37.41 -0.60
CA GLN A 232 -31.75 37.00 -1.60
C GLN A 232 -30.39 36.88 -0.95
N LEU A 233 -29.70 35.74 -1.22
CA LEU A 233 -28.31 35.53 -0.91
C LEU A 233 -27.45 35.67 -2.16
N VAL A 234 -26.20 36.08 -1.97
CA VAL A 234 -25.12 36.01 -2.95
C VAL A 234 -24.02 35.14 -2.39
N TYR A 235 -23.51 34.20 -3.19
CA TYR A 235 -22.55 33.21 -2.75
C TYR A 235 -21.58 32.81 -3.85
N LYS A 236 -20.46 32.24 -3.44
CA LYS A 236 -19.47 31.62 -4.35
C LYS A 236 -19.38 30.12 -4.11
N ASP A 237 -19.17 29.36 -5.18
CA ASP A 237 -19.11 27.90 -5.13
C ASP A 237 -17.67 27.45 -5.21
N TYR A 238 -17.22 26.75 -4.16
CA TYR A 238 -15.91 26.10 -4.06
C TYR A 238 -16.01 24.57 -4.08
N HIS A 239 -17.15 24.05 -4.60
CA HIS A 239 -17.32 22.61 -4.75
C HIS A 239 -16.20 22.01 -5.58
N GLY A 240 -15.49 21.01 -5.03
CA GLY A 240 -14.39 20.32 -5.70
C GLY A 240 -13.10 21.12 -5.84
N ALA A 241 -13.02 22.35 -5.31
CA ALA A 241 -11.83 23.21 -5.42
C ALA A 241 -10.56 22.57 -4.83
N MET A 242 -10.72 21.61 -3.92
CA MET A 242 -9.59 20.90 -3.30
C MET A 242 -9.23 19.60 -4.00
N ASP A 243 -10.00 19.13 -4.98
CA ASP A 243 -9.77 17.82 -5.60
C ASP A 243 -8.40 17.74 -6.29
N ASP A 244 -8.00 18.79 -7.00
CA ASP A 244 -6.72 18.82 -7.71
C ASP A 244 -5.51 18.99 -6.76
N GLU A 245 -5.75 19.53 -5.57
CA GLU A 245 -4.72 19.68 -4.53
C GLU A 245 -4.48 18.39 -3.73
N ILE A 246 -5.43 17.45 -3.79
CA ILE A 246 -5.44 16.27 -2.95
C ILE A 246 -5.09 15.03 -3.74
N PHE A 247 -5.53 14.96 -5.00
CA PHE A 247 -5.38 13.75 -5.79
C PHE A 247 -4.33 13.89 -6.89
N ASN A 248 -3.41 12.91 -6.91
CA ASN A 248 -2.62 12.62 -8.08
C ASN A 248 -3.51 11.88 -9.10
N SER A 249 -3.79 12.51 -10.22
CA SER A 249 -4.58 11.89 -11.29
C SER A 249 -4.06 12.30 -12.67
N PRO A 250 -3.16 11.49 -13.28
CA PRO A 250 -2.74 10.15 -12.87
C PRO A 250 -1.66 10.12 -11.77
N ALA A 251 -1.78 9.15 -10.86
CA ALA A 251 -0.66 8.72 -10.01
C ALA A 251 0.19 7.72 -10.80
N LEU A 252 1.48 7.95 -10.86
CA LEU A 252 2.41 7.18 -11.69
C LEU A 252 3.02 6.02 -10.90
N MET A 253 3.32 4.92 -11.60
CA MET A 253 4.06 3.78 -11.07
C MET A 253 5.06 3.29 -12.08
N GLN A 254 6.28 2.96 -11.60
CA GLN A 254 7.33 2.33 -12.37
C GLN A 254 8.01 1.22 -11.59
N ASP A 255 8.36 0.13 -12.31
CA ASP A 255 9.06 -1.04 -11.76
C ASP A 255 10.17 -1.44 -12.73
N HIS A 256 11.40 -1.29 -12.30
CA HIS A 256 12.60 -1.69 -13.02
C HIS A 256 13.21 -2.90 -12.35
N TYR A 257 13.48 -3.93 -13.11
CA TYR A 257 14.08 -5.15 -12.61
C TYR A 257 15.12 -5.69 -13.60
N ILE A 258 16.32 -5.94 -13.12
CA ILE A 258 17.37 -6.62 -13.85
C ILE A 258 17.81 -7.88 -13.11
N SER A 259 18.01 -8.96 -13.81
CA SER A 259 18.55 -10.19 -13.23
C SER A 259 19.53 -10.86 -14.16
N ILE A 260 20.50 -11.53 -13.56
CA ILE A 260 21.48 -12.36 -14.23
C ILE A 260 21.55 -13.71 -13.51
N ASN A 261 21.49 -14.80 -14.23
CA ASN A 261 21.66 -16.13 -13.69
C ASN A 261 22.45 -17.01 -14.66
N GLY A 262 23.13 -18.00 -14.12
CA GLY A 262 23.93 -18.92 -14.92
C GLY A 262 24.77 -19.85 -14.07
N GLY A 263 25.59 -20.63 -14.74
CA GLY A 263 26.52 -21.52 -14.07
C GLY A 263 26.85 -22.79 -14.87
N ASN A 264 27.56 -23.66 -14.24
CA ASN A 264 27.97 -24.96 -14.78
C ASN A 264 27.79 -26.06 -13.71
N ASP A 265 28.28 -27.22 -13.99
CA ASP A 265 28.25 -28.42 -13.11
C ASP A 265 29.00 -28.23 -11.77
N LYS A 266 29.89 -27.24 -11.69
CA LYS A 266 30.65 -26.91 -10.46
C LYS A 266 30.01 -25.80 -9.65
N GLY A 267 29.37 -24.83 -10.31
CA GLY A 267 28.79 -23.70 -9.58
C GLY A 267 27.73 -22.97 -10.37
N THR A 268 26.74 -22.46 -9.65
CA THR A 268 25.65 -21.65 -10.18
C THR A 268 25.52 -20.36 -9.40
N PHE A 269 25.02 -19.33 -10.07
CA PHE A 269 24.77 -18.05 -9.45
C PHE A 269 23.48 -17.43 -9.98
N ALA A 270 22.85 -16.60 -9.16
CA ALA A 270 21.78 -15.71 -9.55
C ALA A 270 21.95 -14.38 -8.81
N ALA A 271 21.79 -13.28 -9.53
CA ALA A 271 21.77 -11.94 -8.95
C ALA A 271 20.64 -11.14 -9.54
N SER A 272 20.07 -10.23 -8.75
CA SER A 272 19.04 -9.32 -9.22
C SER A 272 19.14 -7.97 -8.53
N LEU A 273 18.66 -6.93 -9.22
CA LEU A 273 18.40 -5.59 -8.71
C LEU A 273 17.03 -5.16 -9.15
N GLY A 274 16.29 -4.52 -8.26
CA GLY A 274 14.98 -3.97 -8.52
C GLY A 274 14.82 -2.59 -7.93
N TYR A 275 14.13 -1.72 -8.66
CA TYR A 275 13.67 -0.41 -8.20
C TYR A 275 12.19 -0.27 -8.51
N TYR A 276 11.41 0.03 -7.51
CA TYR A 276 9.97 0.24 -7.59
C TYR A 276 9.65 1.61 -7.02
N ASP A 277 8.82 2.37 -7.74
CA ASP A 277 8.37 3.69 -7.34
C ASP A 277 6.90 3.86 -7.73
N GLU A 278 6.06 4.23 -6.79
CA GLU A 278 4.62 4.39 -6.98
C GLU A 278 4.13 5.61 -6.21
N ASP A 279 3.57 6.56 -6.94
CA ASP A 279 2.83 7.66 -6.34
C ASP A 279 1.50 7.14 -5.77
N GLY A 280 1.13 7.61 -4.59
CA GLY A 280 -0.21 7.39 -4.07
C GLY A 280 -1.25 8.23 -4.81
N GLN A 281 -2.50 7.79 -4.78
CA GLN A 281 -3.60 8.60 -5.32
C GLN A 281 -3.82 9.90 -4.53
N VAL A 282 -3.39 9.93 -3.28
CA VAL A 282 -3.40 11.13 -2.45
C VAL A 282 -2.02 11.79 -2.53
N VAL A 283 -1.97 13.07 -2.82
CA VAL A 283 -0.73 13.86 -2.89
C VAL A 283 0.04 13.74 -1.58
N GLY A 284 1.35 13.56 -1.67
CA GLY A 284 2.23 13.37 -0.50
C GLY A 284 2.25 11.95 0.06
N THR A 285 1.56 11.01 -0.59
CA THR A 285 1.68 9.58 -0.29
C THR A 285 2.36 8.84 -1.43
N GLY A 286 3.01 7.75 -1.13
CA GLY A 286 3.70 6.95 -2.14
C GLY A 286 4.41 5.75 -1.53
N TYR A 287 5.18 5.06 -2.36
CA TYR A 287 6.01 3.95 -1.94
C TYR A 287 7.20 3.79 -2.88
N GLN A 288 8.38 3.77 -2.31
CA GLN A 288 9.62 3.49 -3.04
C GLN A 288 10.30 2.27 -2.43
N ARG A 289 10.85 1.41 -3.29
CA ARG A 289 11.61 0.24 -2.86
C ARG A 289 12.79 0.00 -3.77
N PHE A 290 13.96 -0.16 -3.18
CA PHE A 290 15.13 -0.75 -3.82
C PHE A 290 15.38 -2.12 -3.21
N ASN A 291 15.61 -3.12 -4.04
CA ASN A 291 15.96 -4.46 -3.58
C ASN A 291 17.07 -5.08 -4.43
N GLY A 292 17.89 -5.88 -3.80
CA GLY A 292 18.94 -6.64 -4.45
C GLY A 292 19.06 -8.04 -3.87
N SER A 293 19.37 -9.02 -4.70
CA SER A 293 19.64 -10.37 -4.27
C SER A 293 20.89 -10.94 -4.95
N LEU A 294 21.61 -11.78 -4.23
CA LEU A 294 22.72 -12.54 -4.75
C LEU A 294 22.70 -13.94 -4.12
N ASN A 295 22.64 -14.96 -4.95
CA ASN A 295 22.65 -16.35 -4.53
C ASN A 295 23.69 -17.12 -5.33
N GLY A 296 24.45 -17.96 -4.66
CA GLY A 296 25.46 -18.82 -5.27
C GLY A 296 25.47 -20.20 -4.66
N SER A 297 25.83 -21.18 -5.48
CA SER A 297 26.07 -22.56 -5.08
C SER A 297 27.36 -23.04 -5.71
N TYR A 298 28.22 -23.65 -4.94
CA TYR A 298 29.51 -24.17 -5.44
C TYR A 298 29.80 -25.56 -4.87
N LYS A 299 30.10 -26.49 -5.78
CA LYS A 299 30.50 -27.84 -5.46
C LYS A 299 31.99 -27.88 -5.15
N LEU A 300 32.32 -27.74 -3.86
CA LEU A 300 33.70 -27.68 -3.38
C LEU A 300 34.41 -29.05 -3.59
N PHE A 301 33.69 -30.13 -3.32
CA PHE A 301 34.10 -31.50 -3.57
C PHE A 301 32.93 -32.28 -4.18
N PRO A 302 33.15 -33.43 -4.82
CA PRO A 302 32.06 -34.22 -5.37
C PRO A 302 30.97 -34.60 -4.36
N PHE A 303 31.32 -34.61 -3.07
CA PHE A 303 30.42 -34.93 -1.96
C PHE A 303 29.98 -33.70 -1.14
N LEU A 304 30.54 -32.50 -1.40
CA LEU A 304 30.25 -31.28 -0.62
C LEU A 304 29.89 -30.11 -1.53
N THR A 305 28.68 -29.61 -1.38
CA THR A 305 28.23 -28.37 -2.02
C THR A 305 27.99 -27.32 -0.94
N ILE A 306 28.48 -26.10 -1.15
CA ILE A 306 28.23 -24.91 -0.31
C ILE A 306 27.28 -24.00 -1.05
N ASN A 307 26.32 -23.45 -0.32
CA ASN A 307 25.38 -22.44 -0.81
C ASN A 307 25.54 -21.17 0.03
N ALA A 308 25.54 -20.03 -0.61
CA ALA A 308 25.54 -18.75 0.07
C ALA A 308 24.57 -17.79 -0.64
N GLY A 309 23.92 -16.95 0.12
CA GLY A 309 23.00 -15.98 -0.44
C GLY A 309 22.82 -14.77 0.45
N THR A 310 22.51 -13.66 -0.16
CA THR A 310 22.13 -12.42 0.54
C THR A 310 21.00 -11.75 -0.20
N THR A 311 20.10 -11.15 0.56
CA THR A 311 19.09 -10.21 0.03
C THR A 311 19.14 -8.93 0.83
N TYR A 312 18.96 -7.82 0.15
CA TYR A 312 18.83 -6.50 0.74
C TYR A 312 17.59 -5.81 0.17
N SER A 313 16.84 -5.15 1.02
CA SER A 313 15.74 -4.28 0.61
C SER A 313 15.72 -3.03 1.47
N TRP A 314 15.64 -1.90 0.81
CA TRP A 314 15.33 -0.62 1.41
C TRP A 314 14.00 -0.14 0.84
N SER A 315 13.10 0.34 1.70
CA SER A 315 11.86 0.94 1.26
C SER A 315 11.49 2.14 2.11
N THR A 316 10.80 3.08 1.50
CA THR A 316 10.21 4.23 2.18
C THR A 316 8.76 4.41 1.74
N GLN A 317 7.94 4.82 2.68
CA GLN A 317 6.51 5.03 2.48
C GLN A 317 6.13 6.40 3.03
N PRO A 318 6.29 7.48 2.23
CA PRO A 318 5.79 8.78 2.62
C PRO A 318 4.27 8.71 2.80
N THR A 319 3.79 9.36 3.84
CA THR A 319 2.38 9.44 4.16
C THR A 319 2.07 10.79 4.80
N LEU A 320 0.80 11.09 4.97
CA LEU A 320 0.39 12.34 5.60
C LEU A 320 0.41 12.20 7.12
N SER A 321 1.16 13.07 7.77
CA SER A 321 1.33 13.07 9.23
C SER A 321 0.13 13.64 9.99
N TRP A 322 -0.71 14.38 9.32
CA TRP A 322 -1.84 15.04 9.93
C TRP A 322 -2.92 14.01 10.27
N THR A 323 -2.92 13.50 11.48
CA THR A 323 -3.84 12.49 12.01
C THR A 323 -4.05 11.23 11.12
N GLY A 324 -3.24 11.10 10.05
CA GLY A 324 -3.30 10.00 9.09
C GLY A 324 -4.05 10.34 7.80
N THR A 325 -3.85 9.49 6.81
CA THR A 325 -4.45 9.64 5.46
C THR A 325 -5.99 9.71 5.50
N TYR A 326 -6.61 8.99 6.46
CA TYR A 326 -8.06 9.00 6.63
C TYR A 326 -8.59 10.39 7.01
N GLU A 327 -7.97 11.05 8.01
CA GLU A 327 -8.38 12.39 8.44
C GLU A 327 -8.19 13.43 7.34
N PHE A 328 -7.06 13.36 6.64
CA PHE A 328 -6.84 14.23 5.48
C PHE A 328 -7.95 14.08 4.44
N PHE A 329 -8.31 12.84 4.10
CA PHE A 329 -9.37 12.55 3.15
C PHE A 329 -10.74 13.00 3.68
N TYR A 330 -11.03 12.73 4.94
CA TYR A 330 -12.28 13.15 5.59
C TYR A 330 -12.43 14.66 5.60
N ARG A 331 -11.36 15.39 5.96
CA ARG A 331 -11.39 16.86 6.01
C ARG A 331 -11.65 17.48 4.64
N THR A 332 -10.96 16.99 3.62
CA THR A 332 -11.18 17.49 2.26
C THR A 332 -12.61 17.29 1.76
N ARG A 333 -13.23 16.16 2.12
CA ARG A 333 -14.60 15.86 1.73
C ARG A 333 -15.64 16.49 2.65
N GLY A 334 -15.27 16.83 3.87
CA GLY A 334 -16.10 17.52 4.84
C GLY A 334 -16.10 19.04 4.71
N MET A 335 -15.28 19.60 3.82
CA MET A 335 -15.26 21.05 3.59
C MET A 335 -16.58 21.52 2.98
N ARG A 336 -17.12 22.59 3.56
CA ARG A 336 -18.35 23.18 3.06
C ARG A 336 -18.10 23.86 1.73
N PRO A 337 -18.97 23.70 0.73
CA PRO A 337 -18.73 24.25 -0.61
C PRO A 337 -18.80 25.79 -0.69
N THR A 338 -19.20 26.44 0.38
CA THR A 338 -19.19 27.92 0.52
C THR A 338 -17.91 28.46 1.16
N TRP A 339 -17.03 27.56 1.64
CA TRP A 339 -15.79 27.95 2.28
C TRP A 339 -14.68 28.19 1.28
N ASN A 340 -14.06 29.38 1.35
CA ASN A 340 -12.94 29.75 0.50
C ASN A 340 -11.62 29.19 1.07
N PRO A 341 -10.98 28.21 0.44
CA PRO A 341 -9.73 27.62 0.94
C PRO A 341 -8.46 28.44 0.60
N TRP A 342 -8.61 29.57 -0.09
CA TRP A 342 -7.48 30.34 -0.61
C TRP A 342 -7.38 31.72 0.00
N ASN A 343 -6.16 32.20 0.16
CA ASN A 343 -5.86 33.61 0.40
C ASN A 343 -5.97 34.41 -0.91
N GLU A 344 -5.91 35.72 -0.81
CA GLU A 344 -5.92 36.63 -1.98
C GLU A 344 -4.77 36.40 -2.93
N ASP A 345 -3.63 35.91 -2.43
CA ASP A 345 -2.45 35.60 -3.24
C ASP A 345 -2.51 34.18 -3.87
N GLY A 346 -3.60 33.46 -3.69
CA GLY A 346 -3.79 32.10 -4.19
C GLY A 346 -3.14 31.02 -3.35
N SER A 347 -2.48 31.34 -2.23
CA SER A 347 -1.96 30.35 -1.31
C SER A 347 -3.09 29.74 -0.45
N PRO A 348 -2.94 28.47 -0.01
CA PRO A 348 -3.91 27.90 0.92
C PRO A 348 -3.93 28.67 2.25
N ASN A 349 -5.11 28.98 2.77
CA ASN A 349 -5.25 29.58 4.08
C ASN A 349 -5.28 28.50 5.18
N SER A 350 -4.92 28.84 6.42
CA SER A 350 -5.01 27.92 7.55
C SER A 350 -6.43 27.76 8.09
N ALA A 351 -7.21 28.79 7.95
CA ALA A 351 -8.66 28.92 8.15
C ALA A 351 -9.27 28.41 9.45
N ASP A 352 -8.49 27.97 10.41
CA ASP A 352 -9.04 27.52 11.69
C ASP A 352 -8.08 27.71 12.85
N THR A 353 -8.68 27.85 14.03
CA THR A 353 -7.98 27.90 15.32
C THR A 353 -7.47 26.50 15.75
N ASN A 354 -7.91 25.44 15.06
CA ASN A 354 -7.59 24.07 15.40
C ASN A 354 -7.05 23.34 14.16
N ILE A 355 -5.89 22.69 14.33
CA ILE A 355 -5.27 21.86 13.29
C ILE A 355 -6.20 20.75 12.77
N SER A 356 -7.08 20.23 13.61
CA SER A 356 -8.01 19.17 13.24
C SER A 356 -9.08 19.61 12.24
N ASP A 357 -9.39 20.91 12.19
CA ASP A 357 -10.41 21.48 11.31
C ASP A 357 -9.82 22.40 10.22
N GLY A 358 -8.48 22.47 10.16
CA GLY A 358 -7.79 23.34 9.23
C GLY A 358 -7.76 22.82 7.79
N ASN A 359 -7.24 23.67 6.91
CA ASN A 359 -7.15 23.42 5.48
C ASN A 359 -6.10 22.33 5.16
N PRO A 360 -6.50 21.21 4.54
CA PRO A 360 -5.57 20.13 4.19
C PRO A 360 -4.42 20.57 3.29
N ALA A 361 -4.64 21.42 2.31
CA ALA A 361 -3.60 21.91 1.42
C ALA A 361 -2.56 22.76 2.17
N TYR A 362 -2.99 23.52 3.19
CA TYR A 362 -2.08 24.28 4.05
C TYR A 362 -1.17 23.38 4.89
N PHE A 363 -1.72 22.30 5.45
CA PHE A 363 -0.97 21.41 6.35
C PHE A 363 -0.16 20.33 5.63
N ARG A 364 -0.52 19.98 4.39
CA ARG A 364 0.16 18.97 3.57
C ARG A 364 1.68 19.14 3.56
N ASP A 365 2.15 20.36 3.32
CA ASP A 365 3.56 20.66 3.16
C ASP A 365 4.27 21.00 4.49
N LYS A 366 3.53 21.03 5.58
CA LYS A 366 4.04 21.39 6.92
C LYS A 366 4.18 20.21 7.85
N LEU A 367 3.38 19.19 7.67
CA LEU A 367 3.37 18.00 8.50
C LEU A 367 3.88 16.81 7.69
N LEU A 368 5.18 16.58 7.69
CA LEU A 368 5.82 15.54 6.92
C LEU A 368 6.01 14.28 7.77
N TYR A 369 5.67 13.15 7.18
CA TYR A 369 5.81 11.85 7.80
C TYR A 369 6.33 10.85 6.76
N SER A 370 7.30 10.02 7.14
CA SER A 370 7.82 8.97 6.30
C SER A 370 8.21 7.76 7.14
N ASP A 371 7.78 6.60 6.71
CA ASP A 371 8.22 5.31 7.24
C ASP A 371 9.35 4.76 6.36
N GLY A 372 10.46 4.43 6.98
CA GLY A 372 11.61 3.79 6.34
C GLY A 372 11.81 2.37 6.85
N THR A 373 12.15 1.45 5.97
CA THR A 373 12.41 0.06 6.33
C THR A 373 13.66 -0.45 5.62
N ASN A 374 14.61 -1.01 6.39
CA ASN A 374 15.76 -1.73 5.87
C ASN A 374 15.67 -3.19 6.29
N LYS A 375 15.79 -4.10 5.33
CA LYS A 375 15.80 -5.55 5.58
C LYS A 375 16.99 -6.19 4.88
N SER A 376 17.72 -6.99 5.61
CA SER A 376 18.81 -7.78 5.05
C SER A 376 18.74 -9.22 5.52
N THR A 377 19.09 -10.13 4.63
CA THR A 377 19.16 -11.56 4.91
C THR A 377 20.48 -12.08 4.43
N TYR A 378 21.11 -12.89 5.24
CA TYR A 378 22.35 -13.61 4.93
C TYR A 378 22.11 -15.08 5.18
N ASN A 379 22.36 -15.91 4.18
CA ASN A 379 22.18 -17.34 4.23
C ASN A 379 23.51 -18.03 3.91
N ILE A 380 23.86 -19.04 4.67
CA ILE A 380 24.93 -19.98 4.34
C ILE A 380 24.43 -21.38 4.59
N GLY A 381 24.72 -22.28 3.69
CA GLY A 381 24.33 -23.67 3.82
C GLY A 381 25.30 -24.62 3.18
N PHE A 382 25.18 -25.88 3.51
CA PHE A 382 25.92 -26.96 2.88
C PHE A 382 25.04 -28.17 2.63
N LYS A 383 25.42 -28.95 1.62
CA LYS A 383 24.89 -30.25 1.33
C LYS A 383 26.06 -31.23 1.29
N LEU A 384 26.04 -32.23 2.16
CA LEU A 384 27.06 -33.28 2.27
C LEU A 384 26.43 -34.61 1.86
N ASP A 385 26.86 -35.17 0.73
CA ASP A 385 26.46 -36.48 0.23
C ASP A 385 27.38 -37.56 0.90
N ILE A 386 26.99 -38.03 2.09
CA ILE A 386 27.78 -39.03 2.88
C ILE A 386 27.78 -40.38 2.18
N LEU A 387 26.60 -40.85 1.76
CA LEU A 387 26.44 -42.03 0.95
C LEU A 387 25.61 -41.65 -0.29
N PRO A 388 26.19 -41.66 -1.49
CA PRO A 388 25.50 -41.22 -2.70
C PRO A 388 24.11 -41.86 -2.85
N LYS A 389 23.09 -41.04 -3.01
CA LYS A 389 21.66 -41.41 -3.13
C LYS A 389 21.03 -42.10 -1.91
N LYS A 390 21.80 -42.35 -0.82
CA LYS A 390 21.30 -43.05 0.39
C LYS A 390 21.28 -42.15 1.62
N LEU A 391 22.33 -41.36 1.85
CA LEU A 391 22.43 -40.49 3.03
C LEU A 391 23.00 -39.13 2.65
N VAL A 392 22.19 -38.12 2.85
CA VAL A 392 22.54 -36.72 2.58
C VAL A 392 22.31 -35.91 3.86
N LEU A 393 23.31 -35.18 4.27
CA LEU A 393 23.19 -34.19 5.35
C LEU A 393 23.12 -32.79 4.76
N ASN A 394 22.07 -32.03 5.11
CA ASN A 394 21.94 -30.63 4.78
C ASN A 394 22.00 -29.80 6.06
N GLY A 395 22.75 -28.71 6.04
CA GLY A 395 22.78 -27.74 7.10
C GLY A 395 22.66 -26.33 6.52
N ASN A 396 21.99 -25.47 7.24
CA ASN A 396 21.88 -24.05 6.88
C ASN A 396 21.84 -23.18 8.13
N ALA A 397 22.39 -21.98 8.00
CA ALA A 397 22.27 -20.89 8.97
C ALA A 397 21.84 -19.63 8.24
N SER A 398 20.99 -18.86 8.89
CA SER A 398 20.45 -17.64 8.31
C SER A 398 20.39 -16.56 9.36
N LEU A 399 20.78 -15.34 8.96
CA LEU A 399 20.62 -14.13 9.75
C LEU A 399 19.66 -13.19 9.01
N TYR A 400 18.61 -12.77 9.70
CA TYR A 400 17.67 -11.76 9.21
C TYR A 400 17.74 -10.53 10.10
N ARG A 401 17.97 -9.37 9.49
CA ARG A 401 17.95 -8.08 10.14
C ARG A 401 16.81 -7.23 9.57
N TYR A 402 16.07 -6.62 10.47
CA TYR A 402 14.97 -5.71 10.17
C TYR A 402 15.14 -4.44 10.98
N ASP A 403 15.30 -3.32 10.30
CA ASP A 403 15.37 -2.00 10.89
C ASP A 403 14.17 -1.19 10.37
N TYR A 404 13.43 -0.58 11.27
CA TYR A 404 12.29 0.29 10.97
C TYR A 404 12.54 1.66 11.56
N MET A 405 12.38 2.68 10.74
CA MET A 405 12.58 4.07 11.11
C MET A 405 11.36 4.89 10.73
N VAL A 406 10.95 5.76 11.62
CA VAL A 406 9.86 6.72 11.40
C VAL A 406 10.46 8.11 11.52
N GLU A 407 10.27 8.91 10.48
CA GLU A 407 10.66 10.31 10.44
C GLU A 407 9.40 11.17 10.46
N LYS A 408 9.32 12.07 11.44
CA LYS A 408 8.27 13.08 11.55
C LYS A 408 8.92 14.45 11.61
N PHE A 409 8.49 15.33 10.73
CA PHE A 409 8.98 16.69 10.71
C PHE A 409 7.81 17.67 10.56
N ASN A 410 7.63 18.52 11.57
CA ASN A 410 6.63 19.57 11.56
C ASN A 410 7.34 20.89 11.27
N LYS A 411 7.08 21.48 10.12
CA LYS A 411 7.50 22.84 9.82
C LYS A 411 6.69 23.83 10.68
N ALA A 412 7.25 24.99 10.95
CA ALA A 412 6.51 26.05 11.60
C ALA A 412 5.25 26.41 10.80
N TYR A 413 4.14 26.58 11.48
CA TYR A 413 2.88 27.02 10.90
C TYR A 413 2.17 27.95 11.87
N GLN A 414 1.30 28.78 11.33
CA GLN A 414 0.49 29.71 12.10
C GLN A 414 -0.99 29.35 11.88
N LEU A 415 -1.71 29.22 12.97
CA LEU A 415 -3.17 29.13 12.96
C LEU A 415 -3.74 30.55 12.99
N GLU A 416 -4.83 30.75 12.29
CA GLU A 416 -5.58 32.01 12.38
C GLU A 416 -6.38 32.01 13.68
N ASN A 417 -6.14 32.99 14.54
CA ASN A 417 -6.89 33.21 15.78
C ASN A 417 -8.10 34.10 15.52
#